data_1a391713af68a72762f5b78f6c6507e1
#
_entry.id   1a391713af68a72762f5b78f6c6507e1
#
_cell.length_a   1.000
_cell.length_b   1.000
_cell.length_c   1.000
_cell.angle_alpha   90.00
_cell.angle_beta   90.00
_cell.angle_gamma   90.00
#
_symmetry.space_group_name_H-M   'P 1'
#
loop_
_entity.id
_entity.type
_entity.pdbx_description
1 polymer ?
#
loop_
_entity_poly.entity_id
_entity_poly.type
_entity_poly.pdbx_seq_one_letter_code
_entity_poly.pdbx_strand_id
1 'polypeptide(L)'
;MSAAGRHWVVSGIEYMWKVNRSVSFALTVYGVLSAALLARSIWAADSLLDVWTTLGVGPSYGGVSGLLSVTWLDCLLFVLFGMKEPSGAINEVLTLNIAWVLLFVVVGFAACCAAGHKCTLPVALRCGGRKRQALIMLLWLVTVVLLLLAELAVIAYIVPAALGVLAQGDICSLSPYVQLLVREGVSSLELADFGLMLVANAAWLIAVALGVAAFCTIAGRPLAMLLLLGVAVGSAYAPTALPLLDYAMIARSAIFGPGLIEPLMSMFIAVVVDAVALLFLVVARMRAEWK
;
A
#
# COMPACT_ATOMS: atom_id res chain seq x y z
N MET A 1 29.54 7.69 -7.32
CA MET A 1 28.94 9.02 -7.61
C MET A 1 29.86 10.12 -7.12
N SER A 2 30.24 11.08 -8.00
CA SER A 2 31.04 12.24 -7.62
C SER A 2 30.27 13.14 -6.63
N ALA A 3 31.00 13.98 -5.85
CA ALA A 3 30.39 14.91 -4.91
C ALA A 3 29.37 15.85 -5.60
N ALA A 4 29.66 16.30 -6.81
CA ALA A 4 28.75 17.09 -7.63
C ALA A 4 27.47 16.32 -8.00
N GLY A 5 27.57 15.00 -8.24
CA GLY A 5 26.41 14.15 -8.55
C GLY A 5 25.47 13.93 -7.38
N ARG A 6 25.95 13.98 -6.14
CA ARG A 6 25.09 13.88 -4.94
C ARG A 6 24.32 15.17 -4.67
N HIS A 7 24.93 16.30 -4.93
CA HIS A 7 24.32 17.59 -4.63
C HIS A 7 23.04 17.88 -5.44
N TRP A 8 23.00 17.53 -6.73
CA TRP A 8 21.79 17.78 -7.54
C TRP A 8 20.62 16.85 -7.21
N VAL A 9 20.89 15.60 -6.77
CA VAL A 9 19.83 14.68 -6.32
C VAL A 9 19.17 15.21 -5.07
N VAL A 10 19.95 15.53 -4.05
CA VAL A 10 19.43 16.05 -2.77
C VAL A 10 18.65 17.34 -2.98
N SER A 11 19.21 18.30 -3.71
CA SER A 11 18.55 19.57 -3.99
C SER A 11 17.27 19.40 -4.83
N GLY A 12 17.23 18.40 -5.72
CA GLY A 12 16.04 18.05 -6.50
C GLY A 12 14.92 17.49 -5.63
N ILE A 13 15.24 16.55 -4.74
CA ILE A 13 14.26 15.96 -3.80
C ILE A 13 13.73 17.02 -2.83
N GLU A 14 14.59 17.83 -2.23
CA GLU A 14 14.19 18.95 -1.35
C GLU A 14 13.24 19.92 -2.07
N TYR A 15 13.54 20.23 -3.32
CA TYR A 15 12.67 21.09 -4.13
C TYR A 15 11.30 20.44 -4.35
N MET A 16 11.26 19.14 -4.65
CA MET A 16 10.00 18.41 -4.81
C MET A 16 9.13 18.47 -3.55
N TRP A 17 9.73 18.33 -2.36
CA TRP A 17 9.00 18.49 -1.10
C TRP A 17 8.51 19.91 -0.86
N LYS A 18 9.32 20.92 -1.15
CA LYS A 18 8.91 22.33 -1.01
C LYS A 18 7.73 22.71 -1.89
N VAL A 19 7.70 22.21 -3.13
CA VAL A 19 6.62 22.50 -4.08
C VAL A 19 5.36 21.67 -3.79
N ASN A 20 5.52 20.46 -3.28
CA ASN A 20 4.43 19.51 -3.04
C ASN A 20 4.07 19.38 -1.55
N ARG A 21 4.01 20.49 -0.81
CA ARG A 21 3.59 20.47 0.62
C ARG A 21 2.23 19.80 0.86
N SER A 22 1.33 19.83 -0.14
CA SER A 22 0.06 19.11 -0.11
C SER A 22 0.22 17.59 0.03
N VAL A 23 1.35 17.01 -0.42
CA VAL A 23 1.62 15.59 -0.25
C VAL A 23 1.95 15.29 1.21
N SER A 24 2.74 16.13 1.89
CA SER A 24 2.98 15.97 3.33
C SER A 24 1.69 16.03 4.14
N PHE A 25 0.79 16.96 3.79
CA PHE A 25 -0.53 17.04 4.40
C PHE A 25 -1.36 15.78 4.12
N ALA A 26 -1.36 15.28 2.88
CA ALA A 26 -2.09 14.06 2.51
C ALA A 26 -1.56 12.82 3.27
N LEU A 27 -0.24 12.70 3.48
CA LEU A 27 0.35 11.65 4.31
C LEU A 27 -0.16 11.73 5.74
N THR A 28 -0.11 12.91 6.37
CA THR A 28 -0.62 13.10 7.74
C THR A 28 -2.11 12.75 7.86
N VAL A 29 -2.94 13.19 6.91
CA VAL A 29 -4.38 12.86 6.90
C VAL A 29 -4.58 11.36 6.74
N TYR A 30 -3.82 10.72 5.86
CA TYR A 30 -3.88 9.27 5.69
C TYR A 30 -3.50 8.53 6.96
N GLY A 31 -2.43 8.94 7.65
CA GLY A 31 -2.01 8.36 8.93
C GLY A 31 -3.11 8.43 9.99
N VAL A 32 -3.74 9.61 10.14
CA VAL A 32 -4.86 9.78 11.08
C VAL A 32 -6.06 8.89 10.71
N LEU A 33 -6.43 8.84 9.43
CA LEU A 33 -7.53 7.99 8.97
C LEU A 33 -7.23 6.50 9.14
N SER A 34 -6.01 6.07 8.81
CA SER A 34 -5.58 4.68 8.99
C SER A 34 -5.57 4.27 10.47
N ALA A 35 -5.12 5.16 11.36
CA ALA A 35 -5.17 4.95 12.80
C ALA A 35 -6.61 4.81 13.31
N ALA A 36 -7.51 5.67 12.85
CA ALA A 36 -8.93 5.61 13.22
C ALA A 36 -9.62 4.34 12.69
N LEU A 37 -9.33 3.95 11.44
CA LEU A 37 -9.86 2.71 10.85
C LEU A 37 -9.35 1.47 11.59
N LEU A 38 -8.05 1.45 11.94
CA LEU A 38 -7.46 0.35 12.70
C LEU A 38 -8.07 0.26 14.11
N ALA A 39 -8.18 1.37 14.83
CA ALA A 39 -8.81 1.41 16.14
C ALA A 39 -10.26 0.91 16.09
N ARG A 40 -11.03 1.35 15.09
CA ARG A 40 -12.40 0.88 14.86
C ARG A 40 -12.45 -0.62 14.59
N SER A 41 -11.51 -1.15 13.80
CA SER A 41 -11.51 -2.59 13.47
C SER A 41 -11.18 -3.45 14.69
N ILE A 42 -10.24 -3.02 15.53
CA ILE A 42 -9.90 -3.68 16.80
C ILE A 42 -11.13 -3.69 17.73
N TRP A 43 -11.80 -2.55 17.86
CA TRP A 43 -13.00 -2.45 18.69
C TRP A 43 -14.15 -3.31 18.17
N ALA A 44 -14.36 -3.34 16.84
CA ALA A 44 -15.38 -4.19 16.22
C ALA A 44 -15.07 -5.69 16.40
N ALA A 45 -13.80 -6.08 16.34
CA ALA A 45 -13.36 -7.45 16.59
C ALA A 45 -13.60 -7.88 18.04
N ASP A 46 -13.31 -7.00 19.00
CA ASP A 46 -13.55 -7.24 20.42
C ASP A 46 -15.05 -7.47 20.70
N SER A 47 -15.90 -6.61 20.15
CA SER A 47 -17.36 -6.75 20.29
C SER A 47 -17.93 -8.01 19.63
N LEU A 48 -17.37 -8.47 18.50
CA LEU A 48 -17.75 -9.72 17.85
C LEU A 48 -17.31 -10.95 18.67
N LEU A 49 -16.11 -10.89 19.26
CA LEU A 49 -15.61 -11.94 20.13
C LEU A 49 -16.50 -12.13 21.37
N ASP A 50 -16.94 -11.03 21.97
CA ASP A 50 -17.88 -11.03 23.09
C ASP A 50 -19.22 -11.68 22.73
N VAL A 51 -19.76 -11.37 21.56
CA VAL A 51 -21.00 -11.99 21.06
C VAL A 51 -20.81 -13.49 20.82
N TRP A 52 -19.71 -13.91 20.22
CA TRP A 52 -19.44 -15.32 19.96
C TRP A 52 -19.21 -16.13 21.23
N THR A 53 -18.50 -15.57 22.21
CA THR A 53 -18.32 -16.21 23.53
C THR A 53 -19.65 -16.36 24.25
N THR A 54 -20.52 -15.36 24.18
CA THR A 54 -21.84 -15.38 24.81
C THR A 54 -22.78 -16.39 24.16
N LEU A 55 -22.68 -16.58 22.84
CA LEU A 55 -23.48 -17.56 22.08
C LEU A 55 -22.94 -18.98 22.12
N GLY A 56 -21.75 -19.21 22.67
CA GLY A 56 -21.09 -20.52 22.69
C GLY A 56 -20.71 -21.06 21.32
N VAL A 57 -20.69 -20.21 20.30
CA VAL A 57 -20.45 -20.55 18.89
C VAL A 57 -19.00 -20.26 18.47
N GLY A 58 -18.20 -19.74 19.38
CA GLY A 58 -16.80 -19.40 19.11
C GLY A 58 -15.94 -20.63 18.83
N PRO A 59 -14.90 -20.50 17.97
CA PRO A 59 -13.93 -21.56 17.82
C PRO A 59 -13.36 -21.90 19.19
N SER A 60 -13.16 -23.20 19.45
CA SER A 60 -12.63 -23.74 20.72
C SER A 60 -11.17 -23.30 20.96
N TYR A 61 -10.93 -22.01 20.97
CA TYR A 61 -9.65 -21.44 21.40
C TYR A 61 -9.67 -21.46 22.93
N GLY A 62 -8.93 -22.40 23.49
CA GLY A 62 -8.90 -22.71 24.90
C GLY A 62 -8.94 -21.50 25.81
N GLY A 63 -10.07 -21.31 26.49
CA GLY A 63 -10.19 -20.56 27.72
C GLY A 63 -9.67 -19.13 27.79
N VAL A 64 -9.72 -18.34 26.76
CA VAL A 64 -9.32 -16.94 26.80
C VAL A 64 -10.54 -16.07 27.10
N SER A 65 -10.91 -16.07 28.35
CA SER A 65 -11.66 -14.99 28.98
C SER A 65 -10.68 -13.81 29.14
N GLY A 66 -10.49 -12.99 28.15
CA GLY A 66 -9.60 -11.85 28.27
C GLY A 66 -9.46 -11.13 26.93
N LEU A 67 -9.47 -9.83 26.99
CA LEU A 67 -9.21 -8.84 25.94
C LEU A 67 -8.54 -9.41 24.68
N LEU A 68 -9.12 -9.08 23.55
CA LEU A 68 -8.54 -9.37 22.22
C LEU A 68 -7.08 -8.88 22.22
N SER A 69 -6.13 -9.82 22.19
CA SER A 69 -4.72 -9.46 22.00
C SER A 69 -4.38 -9.50 20.53
N VAL A 70 -3.95 -8.38 19.98
CA VAL A 70 -3.51 -8.25 18.58
C VAL A 70 -2.01 -8.02 18.54
N THR A 71 -1.34 -8.61 17.56
CA THR A 71 0.08 -8.38 17.35
C THR A 71 0.32 -7.14 16.46
N TRP A 72 1.54 -6.63 16.47
CA TRP A 72 1.94 -5.58 15.55
C TRP A 72 1.75 -6.01 14.09
N LEU A 73 2.07 -7.26 13.78
CA LEU A 73 1.94 -7.83 12.44
C LEU A 73 0.47 -7.86 12.00
N ASP A 74 -0.45 -8.25 12.87
CA ASP A 74 -1.89 -8.24 12.57
C ASP A 74 -2.36 -6.86 12.13
N CYS A 75 -1.94 -5.83 12.87
CA CYS A 75 -2.33 -4.45 12.60
C CYS A 75 -1.75 -3.93 11.29
N LEU A 76 -0.50 -4.29 10.98
CA LEU A 76 0.14 -3.91 9.72
C LEU A 76 -0.51 -4.63 8.53
N LEU A 77 -0.74 -5.94 8.66
CA LEU A 77 -1.43 -6.73 7.66
C LEU A 77 -2.84 -6.21 7.42
N PHE A 78 -3.57 -5.81 8.46
CA PHE A 78 -4.91 -5.25 8.32
C PHE A 78 -4.95 -4.08 7.33
N VAL A 79 -4.00 -3.14 7.40
CA VAL A 79 -3.96 -1.98 6.51
C VAL A 79 -3.56 -2.35 5.09
N LEU A 80 -2.63 -3.31 4.93
CA LEU A 80 -2.07 -3.72 3.64
C LEU A 80 -2.85 -4.85 2.97
N PHE A 81 -3.84 -5.42 3.64
CA PHE A 81 -4.46 -6.68 3.29
C PHE A 81 -5.22 -6.65 1.95
N GLY A 82 -5.91 -5.55 1.66
CA GLY A 82 -6.77 -5.45 0.48
C GLY A 82 -8.11 -6.14 0.66
N MET A 83 -8.42 -7.11 -0.18
CA MET A 83 -9.64 -7.91 -0.14
C MET A 83 -9.31 -9.37 -0.44
N LYS A 84 -9.91 -10.29 0.32
CA LYS A 84 -9.82 -11.73 0.06
C LYS A 84 -10.39 -12.08 -1.31
N GLU A 85 -9.88 -13.13 -1.94
CA GLU A 85 -10.43 -13.61 -3.20
C GLU A 85 -11.88 -14.10 -3.02
N PRO A 86 -12.81 -13.69 -3.90
CA PRO A 86 -14.18 -14.15 -3.85
C PRO A 86 -14.25 -15.67 -4.04
N SER A 87 -14.81 -16.40 -3.06
CA SER A 87 -14.98 -17.85 -3.17
C SER A 87 -16.20 -18.25 -3.98
N GLY A 88 -17.06 -17.28 -4.31
CA GLY A 88 -18.36 -17.52 -4.99
C GLY A 88 -19.44 -18.09 -4.09
N ALA A 89 -19.23 -18.17 -2.79
CA ALA A 89 -20.25 -18.61 -1.85
C ALA A 89 -21.36 -17.56 -1.72
N ILE A 90 -22.63 -18.01 -1.73
CA ILE A 90 -23.82 -17.12 -1.77
C ILE A 90 -23.90 -16.17 -0.58
N ASN A 91 -23.27 -16.50 0.56
CA ASN A 91 -23.30 -15.72 1.80
C ASN A 91 -21.94 -15.08 2.14
N GLU A 92 -21.02 -15.00 1.17
CA GLU A 92 -19.70 -14.42 1.42
C GLU A 92 -19.80 -12.90 1.52
N VAL A 93 -19.48 -12.35 2.70
CA VAL A 93 -19.39 -10.90 2.88
C VAL A 93 -18.00 -10.44 2.42
N LEU A 94 -17.93 -9.94 1.20
CA LEU A 94 -16.72 -9.38 0.63
C LEU A 94 -16.58 -7.93 1.09
N THR A 95 -15.64 -7.68 1.99
CA THR A 95 -15.35 -6.33 2.48
C THR A 95 -14.01 -5.84 1.94
N LEU A 96 -14.08 -4.83 1.07
CA LEU A 96 -12.88 -4.13 0.63
C LEU A 96 -12.34 -3.26 1.76
N ASN A 97 -11.06 -3.41 2.09
CA ASN A 97 -10.44 -2.60 3.11
C ASN A 97 -10.25 -1.15 2.62
N ILE A 98 -10.95 -0.22 3.24
CA ILE A 98 -10.90 1.21 2.88
C ILE A 98 -9.48 1.77 3.09
N ALA A 99 -8.75 1.32 4.13
CA ALA A 99 -7.38 1.78 4.38
C ALA A 99 -6.45 1.41 3.21
N TRP A 100 -6.62 0.23 2.62
CA TRP A 100 -5.89 -0.20 1.44
C TRP A 100 -6.22 0.68 0.22
N VAL A 101 -7.49 1.01 -0.02
CA VAL A 101 -7.88 1.91 -1.13
C VAL A 101 -7.28 3.29 -0.92
N LEU A 102 -7.34 3.84 0.29
CA LEU A 102 -6.78 5.14 0.62
C LEU A 102 -5.26 5.19 0.41
N LEU A 103 -4.55 4.08 0.64
CA LEU A 103 -3.13 3.94 0.35
C LEU A 103 -2.83 4.28 -1.12
N PHE A 104 -3.58 3.68 -2.05
CA PHE A 104 -3.44 3.97 -3.48
C PHE A 104 -3.85 5.40 -3.85
N VAL A 105 -4.87 5.93 -3.19
CA VAL A 105 -5.29 7.33 -3.40
C VAL A 105 -4.17 8.31 -3.04
N VAL A 106 -3.50 8.11 -1.91
CA VAL A 106 -2.40 8.99 -1.47
C VAL A 106 -1.19 8.86 -2.38
N VAL A 107 -0.82 7.63 -2.75
CA VAL A 107 0.28 7.38 -3.70
C VAL A 107 -0.04 7.99 -5.07
N GLY A 108 -1.26 7.80 -5.58
CA GLY A 108 -1.72 8.40 -6.83
C GLY A 108 -1.74 9.92 -6.79
N PHE A 109 -2.18 10.51 -5.68
CA PHE A 109 -2.15 11.95 -5.48
C PHE A 109 -0.71 12.50 -5.51
N ALA A 110 0.23 11.84 -4.82
CA ALA A 110 1.64 12.19 -4.87
C ALA A 110 2.19 12.13 -6.31
N ALA A 111 1.87 11.06 -7.04
CA ALA A 111 2.25 10.88 -8.43
C ALA A 111 1.70 12.02 -9.34
N CYS A 112 0.44 12.38 -9.18
CA CYS A 112 -0.17 13.51 -9.88
C CYS A 112 0.48 14.86 -9.55
N CYS A 113 0.88 15.06 -8.29
CA CYS A 113 1.63 16.25 -7.87
C CYS A 113 3.01 16.28 -8.52
N ALA A 114 3.72 15.15 -8.55
CA ALA A 114 5.04 15.03 -9.17
C ALA A 114 5.01 15.25 -10.70
N ALA A 115 3.95 14.77 -11.36
CA ALA A 115 3.75 14.95 -12.80
C ALA A 115 3.33 16.35 -13.21
N GLY A 116 2.87 17.18 -12.28
CA GLY A 116 2.32 18.52 -12.57
C GLY A 116 3.34 19.51 -13.10
N HIS A 117 2.88 20.46 -13.93
CA HIS A 117 3.74 21.50 -14.56
C HIS A 117 4.56 22.32 -13.57
N LYS A 118 4.06 22.56 -12.35
CA LYS A 118 4.77 23.31 -11.31
C LYS A 118 6.07 22.65 -10.87
N CYS A 119 6.17 21.32 -11.03
CA CYS A 119 7.37 20.56 -10.65
C CYS A 119 8.28 20.29 -11.84
N THR A 120 7.72 20.13 -13.04
CA THR A 120 8.45 19.58 -14.19
C THR A 120 9.49 20.54 -14.76
N LEU A 121 9.13 21.78 -15.05
CA LEU A 121 10.04 22.72 -15.72
C LEU A 121 11.19 23.17 -14.80
N PRO A 122 10.96 23.65 -13.55
CA PRO A 122 12.05 24.06 -12.68
C PRO A 122 13.00 22.93 -12.30
N VAL A 123 12.47 21.70 -12.13
CA VAL A 123 13.31 20.53 -11.84
C VAL A 123 14.16 20.17 -13.07
N ALA A 124 13.58 20.19 -14.28
CA ALA A 124 14.33 19.93 -15.50
C ALA A 124 15.47 20.92 -15.71
N LEU A 125 15.23 22.21 -15.49
CA LEU A 125 16.24 23.26 -15.59
C LEU A 125 17.37 23.07 -14.57
N ARG A 126 17.05 22.74 -13.31
CA ARG A 126 18.04 22.53 -12.25
C ARG A 126 18.85 21.24 -12.44
N CYS A 127 18.26 20.22 -13.03
CA CYS A 127 18.91 18.91 -13.22
C CYS A 127 19.74 18.83 -14.51
N GLY A 128 19.63 19.81 -15.38
CA GLY A 128 20.36 19.82 -16.65
C GLY A 128 19.94 18.72 -17.61
N GLY A 129 18.66 18.27 -17.53
CA GLY A 129 18.10 17.33 -18.50
C GLY A 129 16.94 16.47 -17.97
N ARG A 130 16.11 15.98 -18.88
CA ARG A 130 14.87 15.26 -18.59
C ARG A 130 15.05 13.85 -18.04
N LYS A 131 16.13 13.14 -18.47
CA LYS A 131 16.45 11.84 -17.88
C LYS A 131 16.72 11.97 -16.37
N ARG A 132 17.46 13.00 -15.98
CA ARG A 132 17.74 13.29 -14.58
C ARG A 132 16.48 13.72 -13.82
N GLN A 133 15.58 14.47 -14.46
CA GLN A 133 14.28 14.83 -13.89
C GLN A 133 13.42 13.58 -13.61
N ALA A 134 13.36 12.64 -14.56
CA ALA A 134 12.61 11.39 -14.37
C ALA A 134 13.20 10.57 -13.19
N LEU A 135 14.53 10.53 -13.07
CA LEU A 135 15.19 9.87 -11.95
C LEU A 135 14.88 10.54 -10.60
N ILE A 136 14.88 11.88 -10.52
CA ILE A 136 14.52 12.59 -9.30
C ILE A 136 13.06 12.31 -8.93
N MET A 137 12.17 12.30 -9.91
CA MET A 137 10.76 11.98 -9.66
C MET A 137 10.60 10.55 -9.15
N LEU A 138 11.28 9.57 -9.74
CA LEU A 138 11.30 8.20 -9.26
C LEU A 138 11.80 8.13 -7.81
N LEU A 139 12.97 8.71 -7.52
CA LEU A 139 13.55 8.71 -6.18
C LEU A 139 12.63 9.39 -5.15
N TRP A 140 11.96 10.48 -5.54
CA TRP A 140 11.00 11.14 -4.68
C TRP A 140 9.76 10.28 -4.42
N LEU A 141 9.20 9.62 -5.44
CA LEU A 141 8.08 8.69 -5.28
C LEU A 141 8.46 7.49 -4.40
N VAL A 142 9.63 6.92 -4.60
CA VAL A 142 10.17 5.87 -3.71
C VAL A 142 10.24 6.38 -2.27
N THR A 143 10.73 7.60 -2.05
CA THR A 143 10.79 8.20 -0.70
C THR A 143 9.39 8.36 -0.10
N VAL A 144 8.41 8.80 -0.89
CA VAL A 144 7.00 8.89 -0.43
C VAL A 144 6.45 7.54 -0.03
N VAL A 145 6.67 6.50 -0.84
CA VAL A 145 6.21 5.13 -0.53
C VAL A 145 6.88 4.59 0.74
N LEU A 146 8.18 4.78 0.89
CA LEU A 146 8.90 4.34 2.09
C LEU A 146 8.42 5.07 3.35
N LEU A 147 8.19 6.37 3.28
CA LEU A 147 7.63 7.14 4.40
C LEU A 147 6.23 6.66 4.76
N LEU A 148 5.40 6.38 3.77
CA LEU A 148 4.05 5.87 3.95
C LEU A 148 4.06 4.50 4.65
N LEU A 149 4.91 3.58 4.22
CA LEU A 149 5.06 2.26 4.86
C LEU A 149 5.63 2.38 6.28
N ALA A 150 6.59 3.28 6.51
CA ALA A 150 7.11 3.55 7.84
C ALA A 150 6.03 4.15 8.77
N GLU A 151 5.21 5.07 8.28
CA GLU A 151 4.07 5.63 9.01
C GLU A 151 3.07 4.54 9.40
N LEU A 152 2.73 3.64 8.47
CA LEU A 152 1.86 2.50 8.75
C LEU A 152 2.44 1.55 9.80
N ALA A 153 3.74 1.26 9.74
CA ALA A 153 4.42 0.43 10.74
C ALA A 153 4.36 1.06 12.14
N VAL A 154 4.49 2.37 12.23
CA VAL A 154 4.38 3.12 13.48
C VAL A 154 2.93 3.11 13.99
N ILE A 155 1.94 3.33 13.13
CA ILE A 155 0.52 3.27 13.48
C ILE A 155 0.12 1.88 13.96
N ALA A 156 0.59 0.82 13.28
CA ALA A 156 0.34 -0.56 13.64
C ALA A 156 0.88 -0.93 15.03
N TYR A 157 1.86 -0.21 15.54
CA TYR A 157 2.37 -0.37 16.90
C TYR A 157 1.64 0.53 17.91
N ILE A 158 1.51 1.82 17.61
CA ILE A 158 1.00 2.83 18.56
C ILE A 158 -0.47 2.60 18.89
N VAL A 159 -1.30 2.27 17.89
CA VAL A 159 -2.75 2.14 18.09
C VAL A 159 -3.09 1.01 19.05
N PRO A 160 -2.67 -0.25 18.85
CA PRO A 160 -2.97 -1.32 19.79
C PRO A 160 -2.30 -1.13 21.15
N ALA A 161 -1.13 -0.50 21.22
CA ALA A 161 -0.47 -0.16 22.47
C ALA A 161 -1.29 0.87 23.28
N ALA A 162 -1.81 1.91 22.62
CA ALA A 162 -2.64 2.92 23.24
C ALA A 162 -4.00 2.37 23.71
N LEU A 163 -4.53 1.36 23.03
CA LEU A 163 -5.77 0.66 23.42
C LEU A 163 -5.52 -0.42 24.50
N GLY A 164 -4.28 -0.70 24.84
CA GLY A 164 -3.91 -1.73 25.85
C GLY A 164 -4.14 -3.15 25.38
N VAL A 165 -4.24 -3.39 24.07
CA VAL A 165 -4.51 -4.71 23.47
C VAL A 165 -3.32 -5.29 22.71
N LEU A 166 -2.16 -4.61 22.71
CA LEU A 166 -0.96 -5.09 22.04
C LEU A 166 -0.41 -6.34 22.74
N ALA A 167 -0.38 -7.46 22.03
CA ALA A 167 0.21 -8.70 22.52
C ALA A 167 1.73 -8.55 22.70
N GLN A 168 2.20 -8.95 23.88
CA GLN A 168 3.63 -9.11 24.15
C GLN A 168 4.02 -10.53 23.73
N GLY A 169 4.44 -10.72 22.49
CA GLY A 169 4.79 -12.02 21.96
C GLY A 169 5.70 -11.95 20.74
N ASP A 170 5.84 -13.05 20.04
CA ASP A 170 6.60 -13.12 18.81
C ASP A 170 6.00 -12.19 17.76
N ILE A 171 6.84 -11.35 17.16
CA ILE A 171 6.45 -10.36 16.16
C ILE A 171 5.78 -11.03 14.95
N CYS A 172 6.12 -12.27 14.68
CA CYS A 172 5.63 -13.04 13.53
C CYS A 172 4.38 -13.90 13.85
N SER A 173 3.86 -13.87 15.09
CA SER A 173 2.63 -14.59 15.44
C SER A 173 1.40 -13.84 14.91
N LEU A 174 0.42 -14.61 14.40
CA LEU A 174 -0.87 -14.08 13.97
C LEU A 174 -1.92 -14.36 15.03
N SER A 175 -2.68 -13.34 15.37
CA SER A 175 -3.81 -13.50 16.30
C SER A 175 -4.94 -14.35 15.66
N PRO A 176 -5.79 -15.01 16.46
CA PRO A 176 -6.97 -15.70 15.95
C PRO A 176 -7.88 -14.81 15.09
N TYR A 177 -7.89 -13.52 15.35
CA TYR A 177 -8.68 -12.55 14.56
C TYR A 177 -8.19 -12.45 13.10
N VAL A 178 -6.88 -12.37 12.87
CA VAL A 178 -6.34 -12.35 11.51
C VAL A 178 -6.50 -13.72 10.85
N GLN A 179 -6.37 -14.80 11.61
CA GLN A 179 -6.64 -16.15 11.10
C GLN A 179 -8.07 -16.28 10.53
N LEU A 180 -9.05 -15.65 11.15
CA LEU A 180 -10.43 -15.60 10.63
C LEU A 180 -10.56 -14.78 9.34
N LEU A 181 -9.80 -13.68 9.23
CA LEU A 181 -9.83 -12.80 8.07
C LEU A 181 -9.08 -13.40 6.87
N VAL A 182 -7.99 -14.10 7.14
CA VAL A 182 -7.08 -14.60 6.11
C VAL A 182 -7.45 -16.02 5.70
N ARG A 183 -7.26 -16.97 6.60
CA ARG A 183 -7.57 -18.39 6.45
C ARG A 183 -7.35 -19.10 7.78
N GLU A 184 -8.19 -20.07 8.09
CA GLU A 184 -7.98 -20.99 9.22
C GLU A 184 -6.69 -21.77 9.03
N GLY A 185 -5.84 -21.82 10.06
CA GLY A 185 -4.66 -22.66 10.13
C GLY A 185 -3.30 -21.98 9.95
N VAL A 186 -3.23 -20.69 9.62
CA VAL A 186 -1.96 -19.96 9.59
C VAL A 186 -1.75 -19.25 10.92
N SER A 187 -0.91 -19.80 11.79
CA SER A 187 -0.65 -19.27 13.15
C SER A 187 0.57 -18.35 13.23
N SER A 188 1.47 -18.42 12.28
CA SER A 188 2.68 -17.58 12.23
C SER A 188 3.16 -17.41 10.80
N LEU A 189 3.88 -16.32 10.55
CA LEU A 189 4.59 -16.08 9.29
C LEU A 189 6.09 -16.18 9.53
N GLU A 190 6.82 -16.72 8.55
CA GLU A 190 8.27 -16.60 8.57
C GLU A 190 8.68 -15.14 8.30
N LEU A 191 9.70 -14.66 9.01
CA LEU A 191 10.19 -13.29 8.86
C LEU A 191 10.63 -12.99 7.40
N ALA A 192 11.17 -14.00 6.72
CA ALA A 192 11.59 -13.90 5.33
C ALA A 192 10.39 -13.67 4.39
N ASP A 193 9.31 -14.42 4.57
CA ASP A 193 8.08 -14.31 3.78
C ASP A 193 7.40 -12.96 4.01
N PHE A 194 7.36 -12.51 5.26
CA PHE A 194 6.84 -11.19 5.60
C PHE A 194 7.67 -10.08 4.94
N GLY A 195 9.00 -10.16 5.02
CA GLY A 195 9.89 -9.20 4.37
C GLY A 195 9.67 -9.16 2.85
N LEU A 196 9.54 -10.32 2.22
CA LEU A 196 9.28 -10.44 0.78
C LEU A 196 7.93 -9.83 0.38
N MET A 197 6.87 -10.04 1.18
CA MET A 197 5.57 -9.42 0.96
C MET A 197 5.62 -7.89 1.05
N LEU A 198 6.33 -7.34 2.02
CA LEU A 198 6.50 -5.89 2.14
C LEU A 198 7.24 -5.30 0.95
N VAL A 199 8.30 -5.97 0.49
CA VAL A 199 9.06 -5.54 -0.70
C VAL A 199 8.19 -5.61 -1.95
N ALA A 200 7.43 -6.69 -2.14
CA ALA A 200 6.50 -6.82 -3.25
C ALA A 200 5.41 -5.73 -3.22
N ASN A 201 4.85 -5.44 -2.05
CA ASN A 201 3.85 -4.38 -1.89
C ASN A 201 4.45 -3.00 -2.17
N ALA A 202 5.66 -2.71 -1.68
CA ALA A 202 6.37 -1.47 -1.98
C ALA A 202 6.62 -1.31 -3.49
N ALA A 203 7.05 -2.37 -4.18
CA ALA A 203 7.24 -2.36 -5.62
C ALA A 203 5.93 -2.06 -6.36
N TRP A 204 4.81 -2.69 -5.97
CA TRP A 204 3.50 -2.38 -6.55
C TRP A 204 3.05 -0.95 -6.31
N LEU A 205 3.27 -0.38 -5.14
CA LEU A 205 2.96 1.03 -4.87
C LEU A 205 3.78 1.97 -5.76
N ILE A 206 5.04 1.64 -6.02
CA ILE A 206 5.90 2.40 -6.93
C ILE A 206 5.38 2.25 -8.37
N ALA A 207 5.02 1.03 -8.81
CA ALA A 207 4.46 0.76 -10.13
C ALA A 207 3.20 1.58 -10.40
N VAL A 208 2.27 1.59 -9.43
CA VAL A 208 1.06 2.41 -9.49
C VAL A 208 1.40 3.90 -9.55
N ALA A 209 2.34 4.38 -8.73
CA ALA A 209 2.75 5.77 -8.74
C ALA A 209 3.31 6.20 -10.10
N LEU A 210 4.18 5.39 -10.69
CA LEU A 210 4.76 5.66 -12.02
C LEU A 210 3.70 5.60 -13.12
N GLY A 211 2.80 4.61 -13.09
CA GLY A 211 1.69 4.48 -14.02
C GLY A 211 0.75 5.69 -13.97
N VAL A 212 0.35 6.10 -12.77
CA VAL A 212 -0.49 7.30 -12.56
C VAL A 212 0.24 8.57 -13.02
N ALA A 213 1.54 8.72 -12.71
CA ALA A 213 2.31 9.86 -13.18
C ALA A 213 2.40 9.91 -14.70
N ALA A 214 2.64 8.77 -15.35
CA ALA A 214 2.68 8.66 -16.81
C ALA A 214 1.33 9.01 -17.43
N PHE A 215 0.24 8.45 -16.93
CA PHE A 215 -1.11 8.72 -17.41
C PHE A 215 -1.54 10.17 -17.14
N CYS A 216 -1.16 10.74 -15.99
CA CYS A 216 -1.42 12.14 -15.65
C CYS A 216 -0.79 13.11 -16.65
N THR A 217 0.36 12.78 -17.25
CA THR A 217 1.00 13.63 -18.28
C THR A 217 0.22 13.66 -19.58
N ILE A 218 -0.62 12.66 -19.86
CA ILE A 218 -1.38 12.51 -21.11
C ILE A 218 -2.81 12.99 -20.95
N ALA A 219 -3.50 12.49 -19.94
CA ALA A 219 -4.94 12.64 -19.75
C ALA A 219 -5.33 13.64 -18.66
N GLY A 220 -4.34 14.15 -17.89
CA GLY A 220 -4.59 15.07 -16.80
C GLY A 220 -4.93 14.38 -15.47
N ARG A 221 -4.88 15.16 -14.39
CA ARG A 221 -5.00 14.67 -13.00
C ARG A 221 -6.34 14.00 -12.67
N PRO A 222 -7.50 14.59 -13.02
CA PRO A 222 -8.79 14.00 -12.63
C PRO A 222 -8.98 12.62 -13.25
N LEU A 223 -8.63 12.47 -14.53
CA LEU A 223 -8.81 11.22 -15.25
C LEU A 223 -7.84 10.14 -14.74
N ALA A 224 -6.61 10.52 -14.39
CA ALA A 224 -5.63 9.61 -13.80
C ALA A 224 -6.10 9.05 -12.45
N MET A 225 -6.69 9.89 -11.59
CA MET A 225 -7.23 9.46 -10.30
C MET A 225 -8.48 8.61 -10.44
N LEU A 226 -9.39 8.95 -11.37
CA LEU A 226 -10.58 8.12 -11.66
C LEU A 226 -10.18 6.74 -12.19
N LEU A 227 -9.20 6.67 -13.08
CA LEU A 227 -8.69 5.40 -13.59
C LEU A 227 -8.08 4.56 -12.45
N LEU A 228 -7.26 5.18 -11.59
CA LEU A 228 -6.66 4.48 -10.45
C LEU A 228 -7.73 3.88 -9.54
N LEU A 229 -8.74 4.67 -9.17
CA LEU A 229 -9.84 4.19 -8.33
C LEU A 229 -10.63 3.08 -9.02
N GLY A 230 -10.93 3.23 -10.31
CA GLY A 230 -11.60 2.21 -11.11
C GLY A 230 -10.82 0.90 -11.16
N VAL A 231 -9.50 0.98 -11.35
CA VAL A 231 -8.63 -0.22 -11.35
C VAL A 231 -8.54 -0.83 -9.95
N ALA A 232 -8.41 -0.02 -8.88
CA ALA A 232 -8.32 -0.55 -7.52
C ALA A 232 -9.61 -1.28 -7.11
N VAL A 233 -10.77 -0.68 -7.34
CA VAL A 233 -12.06 -1.30 -7.05
C VAL A 233 -12.35 -2.46 -7.99
N GLY A 234 -12.06 -2.30 -9.28
CA GLY A 234 -12.26 -3.35 -10.29
C GLY A 234 -11.42 -4.60 -10.02
N SER A 235 -10.13 -4.45 -9.67
CA SER A 235 -9.28 -5.58 -9.28
C SER A 235 -9.78 -6.26 -8.00
N ALA A 236 -10.38 -5.51 -7.07
CA ALA A 236 -10.91 -6.08 -5.85
C ALA A 236 -12.12 -7.00 -6.13
N TYR A 237 -13.09 -6.53 -6.92
CA TYR A 237 -14.36 -7.24 -7.12
C TYR A 237 -14.42 -8.08 -8.40
N ALA A 238 -13.56 -7.83 -9.37
CA ALA A 238 -13.50 -8.56 -10.64
C ALA A 238 -12.07 -8.98 -11.00
N PRO A 239 -11.41 -9.84 -10.19
CA PRO A 239 -9.99 -10.21 -10.36
C PRO A 239 -9.74 -10.86 -11.73
N THR A 240 -10.64 -11.66 -12.24
CA THR A 240 -10.51 -12.29 -13.56
C THR A 240 -10.54 -11.32 -14.73
N ALA A 241 -11.21 -10.18 -14.57
CA ALA A 241 -11.33 -9.15 -15.60
C ALA A 241 -10.22 -8.09 -15.49
N LEU A 242 -9.76 -7.76 -14.26
CA LEU A 242 -8.76 -6.75 -13.97
C LEU A 242 -7.73 -7.25 -12.94
N PRO A 243 -6.83 -8.18 -13.31
CA PRO A 243 -5.90 -8.78 -12.35
C PRO A 243 -4.75 -7.85 -11.92
N LEU A 244 -4.70 -6.61 -12.41
CA LEU A 244 -3.54 -5.72 -12.26
C LEU A 244 -3.12 -5.48 -10.81
N LEU A 245 -4.07 -5.23 -9.89
CA LEU A 245 -3.77 -5.00 -8.49
C LEU A 245 -4.01 -6.22 -7.58
N ASP A 246 -4.39 -7.37 -8.12
CA ASP A 246 -4.47 -8.62 -7.36
C ASP A 246 -3.12 -8.96 -6.72
N TYR A 247 -2.06 -8.76 -7.50
CA TYR A 247 -0.69 -8.97 -7.06
C TYR A 247 -0.25 -8.02 -5.94
N ALA A 248 -0.93 -6.89 -5.76
CA ALA A 248 -0.68 -5.93 -4.69
C ALA A 248 -1.46 -6.26 -3.41
N MET A 249 -2.43 -7.18 -3.47
CA MET A 249 -3.23 -7.57 -2.31
C MET A 249 -2.54 -8.67 -1.52
N ILE A 250 -2.10 -8.37 -0.32
CA ILE A 250 -1.46 -9.34 0.58
C ILE A 250 -2.40 -10.52 0.88
N ALA A 251 -3.71 -10.25 0.98
CA ALA A 251 -4.74 -11.27 1.21
C ALA A 251 -4.74 -12.40 0.16
N ARG A 252 -4.21 -12.13 -1.03
CA ARG A 252 -4.16 -13.08 -2.15
C ARG A 252 -2.78 -13.70 -2.34
N SER A 253 -1.87 -13.52 -1.38
CA SER A 253 -0.55 -14.13 -1.41
C SER A 253 -0.60 -15.63 -1.12
N ALA A 254 0.22 -16.42 -1.82
CA ALA A 254 0.36 -17.87 -1.64
C ALA A 254 0.77 -18.28 -0.22
N ILE A 255 1.30 -17.37 0.57
CA ILE A 255 1.62 -17.59 2.00
C ILE A 255 0.36 -17.93 2.78
N PHE A 256 -0.80 -17.41 2.38
CA PHE A 256 -2.08 -17.66 3.04
C PHE A 256 -2.87 -18.83 2.44
N GLY A 257 -2.41 -19.46 1.37
CA GLY A 257 -3.07 -20.64 0.84
C GLY A 257 -2.60 -21.12 -0.52
N PRO A 258 -2.77 -22.41 -0.85
CA PRO A 258 -2.41 -22.97 -2.13
C PRO A 258 -3.27 -22.36 -3.27
N GLY A 259 -2.64 -22.14 -4.41
CA GLY A 259 -3.29 -21.56 -5.60
C GLY A 259 -3.33 -20.03 -5.64
N LEU A 260 -2.83 -19.36 -4.59
CA LEU A 260 -2.68 -17.92 -4.56
C LEU A 260 -1.34 -17.48 -5.17
N ILE A 261 -1.16 -16.18 -5.29
CA ILE A 261 -0.01 -15.57 -5.99
C ILE A 261 1.26 -15.66 -5.14
N GLU A 262 2.32 -16.25 -5.68
CA GLU A 262 3.62 -16.27 -5.01
C GLU A 262 4.22 -14.86 -4.90
N PRO A 263 4.75 -14.45 -3.71
CA PRO A 263 5.32 -13.12 -3.51
C PRO A 263 6.48 -12.79 -4.46
N LEU A 264 7.32 -13.76 -4.79
CA LEU A 264 8.42 -13.60 -5.77
C LEU A 264 7.89 -13.28 -7.16
N MET A 265 6.84 -13.98 -7.60
CA MET A 265 6.19 -13.74 -8.89
C MET A 265 5.55 -12.35 -8.90
N SER A 266 4.86 -11.99 -7.82
CA SER A 266 4.28 -10.66 -7.63
C SER A 266 5.34 -9.56 -7.74
N MET A 267 6.46 -9.70 -7.05
CA MET A 267 7.58 -8.76 -7.09
C MET A 267 8.18 -8.65 -8.50
N PHE A 268 8.38 -9.78 -9.19
CA PHE A 268 8.91 -9.78 -10.55
C PHE A 268 8.00 -9.02 -11.51
N ILE A 269 6.68 -9.28 -11.44
CA ILE A 269 5.69 -8.57 -12.27
C ILE A 269 5.69 -7.07 -11.94
N ALA A 270 5.76 -6.69 -10.67
CA ALA A 270 5.84 -5.29 -10.26
C ALA A 270 7.05 -4.59 -10.87
N VAL A 271 8.24 -5.20 -10.82
CA VAL A 271 9.47 -4.65 -11.41
C VAL A 271 9.34 -4.48 -12.93
N VAL A 272 8.73 -5.43 -13.63
CA VAL A 272 8.48 -5.32 -15.07
C VAL A 272 7.51 -4.16 -15.36
N VAL A 273 6.44 -4.04 -14.59
CA VAL A 273 5.46 -2.93 -14.72
C VAL A 273 6.14 -1.58 -14.43
N ASP A 274 7.00 -1.50 -13.40
CA ASP A 274 7.81 -0.32 -13.09
C ASP A 274 8.68 0.11 -14.28
N ALA A 275 9.39 -0.83 -14.88
CA ALA A 275 10.25 -0.55 -16.02
C ALA A 275 9.45 -0.03 -17.24
N VAL A 276 8.31 -0.65 -17.53
CA VAL A 276 7.39 -0.23 -18.61
C VAL A 276 6.80 1.15 -18.31
N ALA A 277 6.30 1.39 -17.10
CA ALA A 277 5.73 2.67 -16.69
C ALA A 277 6.77 3.80 -16.74
N LEU A 278 8.00 3.54 -16.30
CA LEU A 278 9.10 4.49 -16.36
C LEU A 278 9.48 4.82 -17.80
N LEU A 279 9.59 3.80 -18.67
CA LEU A 279 9.85 3.99 -20.09
C LEU A 279 8.76 4.84 -20.74
N PHE A 280 7.50 4.51 -20.45
CA PHE A 280 6.35 5.25 -20.97
C PHE A 280 6.33 6.70 -20.50
N LEU A 281 6.65 6.96 -19.23
CA LEU A 281 6.78 8.30 -18.68
C LEU A 281 7.87 9.11 -19.39
N VAL A 282 9.03 8.51 -19.61
CA VAL A 282 10.14 9.17 -20.34
C VAL A 282 9.72 9.52 -21.78
N VAL A 283 9.09 8.57 -22.48
CA VAL A 283 8.60 8.79 -23.86
C VAL A 283 7.50 9.84 -23.93
N ALA A 284 6.53 9.79 -23.01
CA ALA A 284 5.44 10.77 -22.94
C ALA A 284 6.00 12.19 -22.72
N ARG A 285 6.99 12.34 -21.86
CA ARG A 285 7.65 13.63 -21.63
C ARG A 285 8.48 14.12 -22.81
N MET A 286 9.14 13.22 -23.53
CA MET A 286 9.84 13.61 -24.77
C MET A 286 8.87 14.09 -25.85
N ARG A 287 7.70 13.44 -26.01
CA ARG A 287 6.68 13.84 -27.00
C ARG A 287 5.99 15.17 -26.67
N ALA A 288 5.84 15.51 -25.39
CA ALA A 288 5.27 16.78 -25.01
C ALA A 288 6.12 18.02 -25.42
N GLU A 289 7.33 17.80 -25.93
CA GLU A 289 8.20 18.87 -26.46
C GLU A 289 7.88 19.29 -27.89
N TRP A 290 7.23 18.42 -28.63
CA TRP A 290 6.97 18.65 -30.06
C TRP A 290 5.63 19.34 -30.31
N LYS A 291 4.94 19.71 -29.25
CA LYS A 291 3.71 20.53 -29.26
C LYS A 291 3.92 21.85 -28.56
#